data_fe79f6cc67a22158bfc1b68319432b44
#
_entry.id   fe79f6cc67a22158bfc1b68319432b44
#
_cell.length_a   1.000
_cell.length_b   1.000
_cell.length_c   1.000
_cell.angle_alpha   90.00
_cell.angle_beta   90.00
_cell.angle_gamma   90.00
#
_symmetry.space_group_name_H-M   'P 1'
#
loop_
_entity.id
_entity.type
_entity.pdbx_description
1 polymer ?
#
loop_
_entity_poly.entity_id
_entity_poly.type
_entity_poly.pdbx_seq_one_letter_code
_entity_poly.pdbx_strand_id
1 'polypeptide(L)'
;MAISNHKRPCEVSCKVKAISMSETKAAHIDNDKCISCGACVYQCPFGAIVDKSYILDAINILKQKGENKVYAIVAPSIAAQFSYVKLGQVIFGIKKLGFDVVVEAALGADMVADSEALEFKEKGMLTSSCCPAFVKFIKNNYPTMVDKISHNLSPMATIAKFIKEQDENAKVIFIGPCTAKKMEFKDPKVAPYVDCVITFEELQALYDAAGIRLADLEVSKLDNASYFGRIFARSGGLTDAVKQALKEHNVTDFELKPVICNGIDECRINLLKASKGLSDYNFIEGMACINGCIGGAGCLTHFPRSIADVDKYGKEAHAQTIQESLQKIKL
;
A
#
# COMPACT_ATOMS: atom_id res chain seq x y z
N MET A 1 26.21 14.81 -9.50
CA MET A 1 26.26 13.58 -10.34
C MET A 1 26.06 13.98 -11.79
N ALA A 2 27.04 13.75 -12.63
CA ALA A 2 26.91 14.01 -14.06
C ALA A 2 25.84 13.09 -14.65
N ILE A 3 24.77 13.64 -15.21
CA ILE A 3 23.73 12.90 -15.92
C ILE A 3 24.34 12.48 -17.26
N SER A 4 24.92 11.29 -17.31
CA SER A 4 25.36 10.70 -18.56
C SER A 4 24.10 10.42 -19.42
N ASN A 5 24.12 10.88 -20.67
CA ASN A 5 23.15 10.62 -21.73
C ASN A 5 21.90 11.50 -21.81
N HIS A 6 21.89 12.76 -21.37
CA HIS A 6 20.79 13.71 -21.60
C HIS A 6 19.37 13.25 -21.17
N LYS A 7 19.24 12.15 -20.43
CA LYS A 7 17.96 11.65 -19.93
C LYS A 7 17.55 12.38 -18.65
N ARG A 8 16.26 12.72 -18.56
CA ARG A 8 15.69 13.38 -17.39
C ARG A 8 15.51 12.39 -16.22
N PRO A 9 15.48 12.87 -14.97
CA PRO A 9 15.27 12.01 -13.79
C PRO A 9 14.04 11.12 -13.92
N CYS A 10 12.92 11.62 -14.47
CA CYS A 10 11.70 10.85 -14.67
C CYS A 10 11.85 9.69 -15.66
N GLU A 11 12.65 9.86 -16.73
CA GLU A 11 12.92 8.78 -17.70
C GLU A 11 13.83 7.71 -17.07
N VAL A 12 14.84 8.15 -16.32
CA VAL A 12 15.80 7.26 -15.65
C VAL A 12 15.11 6.44 -14.55
N SER A 13 14.21 7.07 -13.81
CA SER A 13 13.46 6.41 -12.73
C SER A 13 12.39 5.44 -13.24
N CYS A 14 11.94 5.58 -14.49
CA CYS A 14 10.88 4.73 -15.04
C CYS A 14 11.41 3.34 -15.44
N LYS A 15 11.31 2.37 -14.52
CA LYS A 15 11.79 1.01 -14.69
C LYS A 15 11.00 0.19 -15.74
N VAL A 16 9.81 0.65 -16.11
CA VAL A 16 8.99 0.05 -17.18
C VAL A 16 9.10 0.80 -18.51
N LYS A 17 9.95 1.84 -18.58
CA LYS A 17 10.19 2.64 -19.79
C LYS A 17 8.90 3.21 -20.40
N ALA A 18 7.97 3.63 -19.55
CA ALA A 18 6.71 4.23 -19.94
C ALA A 18 6.83 5.75 -20.24
N ILE A 19 8.00 6.35 -20.03
CA ILE A 19 8.22 7.79 -20.24
C ILE A 19 9.13 8.02 -21.43
N SER A 20 8.67 8.83 -22.36
CA SER A 20 9.41 9.33 -23.51
C SER A 20 9.31 10.86 -23.60
N MET A 21 10.16 11.46 -24.44
CA MET A 21 10.13 12.89 -24.70
C MET A 21 9.37 13.15 -26.00
N SER A 22 8.47 14.13 -25.97
CA SER A 22 7.84 14.66 -27.18
C SER A 22 8.80 15.57 -27.97
N GLU A 23 8.43 15.92 -29.17
CA GLU A 23 9.16 16.90 -30.00
C GLU A 23 9.31 18.26 -29.30
N THR A 24 8.32 18.66 -28.50
CA THR A 24 8.33 19.86 -27.66
C THR A 24 9.15 19.71 -26.38
N LYS A 25 9.87 18.60 -26.22
CA LYS A 25 10.62 18.25 -25.00
C LYS A 25 9.76 18.11 -23.74
N ALA A 26 8.44 17.97 -23.86
CA ALA A 26 7.57 17.60 -22.75
C ALA A 26 7.64 16.10 -22.49
N ALA A 27 7.52 15.68 -21.22
CA ALA A 27 7.44 14.27 -20.87
C ALA A 27 6.07 13.72 -21.29
N HIS A 28 6.09 12.62 -22.05
CA HIS A 28 4.91 11.86 -22.42
C HIS A 28 4.90 10.53 -21.68
N ILE A 29 3.78 10.19 -21.04
CA ILE A 29 3.60 8.94 -20.30
C ILE A 29 2.70 8.01 -21.10
N ASP A 30 3.24 6.87 -21.51
CA ASP A 30 2.51 5.78 -22.13
C ASP A 30 1.70 5.04 -21.02
N ASN A 31 0.39 5.24 -20.97
CA ASN A 31 -0.48 4.70 -19.94
C ASN A 31 -0.62 3.17 -20.00
N ASP A 32 -0.40 2.56 -21.16
CA ASP A 32 -0.47 1.10 -21.32
C ASP A 32 0.72 0.44 -20.64
N LYS A 33 1.90 1.06 -20.74
CA LYS A 33 3.13 0.60 -20.07
C LYS A 33 3.21 1.05 -18.61
N CYS A 34 2.61 2.20 -18.28
CA CYS A 34 2.71 2.80 -16.96
C CYS A 34 2.03 1.92 -15.91
N ILE A 35 2.76 1.60 -14.84
CA ILE A 35 2.26 0.82 -13.69
C ILE A 35 1.84 1.71 -12.51
N SER A 36 1.79 3.01 -12.69
CA SER A 36 1.36 4.02 -11.70
C SER A 36 2.16 4.01 -10.38
N CYS A 37 3.40 3.52 -10.39
CA CYS A 37 4.24 3.40 -9.19
C CYS A 37 4.70 4.74 -8.59
N GLY A 38 4.57 5.87 -9.32
CA GLY A 38 4.93 7.21 -8.85
C GLY A 38 6.42 7.53 -8.79
N ALA A 39 7.32 6.64 -9.21
CA ALA A 39 8.76 6.89 -9.16
C ALA A 39 9.16 8.18 -9.91
N CYS A 40 8.49 8.50 -11.01
CA CYS A 40 8.71 9.73 -11.78
C CYS A 40 8.21 10.99 -11.05
N VAL A 41 7.19 10.89 -10.22
CA VAL A 41 6.69 11.97 -9.36
C VAL A 41 7.74 12.28 -8.30
N TYR A 42 8.13 11.27 -7.53
CA TYR A 42 9.11 11.39 -6.45
C TYR A 42 10.50 11.89 -6.94
N GLN A 43 10.94 11.42 -8.12
CA GLN A 43 12.28 11.76 -8.65
C GLN A 43 12.32 13.10 -9.41
N CYS A 44 11.19 13.76 -9.60
CA CYS A 44 11.17 15.04 -10.30
C CYS A 44 11.53 16.20 -9.36
N PRO A 45 12.73 16.81 -9.46
CA PRO A 45 13.15 17.86 -8.53
C PRO A 45 12.39 19.19 -8.76
N PHE A 46 11.60 19.28 -9.84
CA PHE A 46 10.87 20.48 -10.23
C PHE A 46 9.35 20.35 -10.00
N GLY A 47 8.85 19.22 -9.50
CA GLY A 47 7.42 18.98 -9.41
C GLY A 47 6.67 19.02 -10.75
N ALA A 48 7.39 18.79 -11.87
CA ALA A 48 6.80 18.89 -13.22
C ALA A 48 5.94 17.65 -13.58
N ILE A 49 6.07 16.58 -12.82
CA ILE A 49 5.20 15.39 -12.90
C ILE A 49 4.56 15.25 -11.53
N VAL A 50 3.24 15.23 -11.51
CA VAL A 50 2.42 15.06 -10.32
C VAL A 50 1.48 13.88 -10.52
N ASP A 51 1.04 13.27 -9.44
CA ASP A 51 -0.05 12.31 -9.49
C ASP A 51 -1.41 13.04 -9.55
N LYS A 52 -2.45 12.31 -9.90
CA LYS A 52 -3.80 12.87 -9.85
C LYS A 52 -4.25 13.02 -8.39
N SER A 53 -4.49 14.26 -7.98
CA SER A 53 -5.05 14.53 -6.64
C SER A 53 -6.54 14.17 -6.59
N TYR A 54 -6.95 13.61 -5.43
CA TYR A 54 -8.33 13.36 -5.06
C TYR A 54 -8.71 14.08 -3.75
N ILE A 55 -7.95 15.10 -3.38
CA ILE A 55 -8.18 15.87 -2.15
C ILE A 55 -9.55 16.56 -2.15
N LEU A 56 -10.02 17.05 -3.30
CA LEU A 56 -11.33 17.67 -3.42
C LEU A 56 -12.46 16.65 -3.28
N ASP A 57 -12.28 15.44 -3.81
CA ASP A 57 -13.23 14.34 -3.64
C ASP A 57 -13.34 13.97 -2.15
N ALA A 58 -12.20 13.86 -1.45
CA ALA A 58 -12.16 13.61 -0.01
C ALA A 58 -12.87 14.72 0.78
N ILE A 59 -12.62 15.99 0.47
CA ILE A 59 -13.29 17.14 1.11
C ILE A 59 -14.79 17.08 0.86
N ASN A 60 -15.23 16.75 -0.34
CA ASN A 60 -16.66 16.65 -0.66
C ASN A 60 -17.34 15.52 0.13
N ILE A 61 -16.67 14.37 0.31
CA ILE A 61 -17.17 13.27 1.15
C ILE A 61 -17.26 13.74 2.62
N LEU A 62 -16.22 14.39 3.14
CA LEU A 62 -16.20 14.88 4.53
C LEU A 62 -17.25 15.97 4.81
N LYS A 63 -17.62 16.80 3.82
CA LYS A 63 -18.69 17.80 3.95
C LYS A 63 -20.08 17.19 4.08
N GLN A 64 -20.30 15.95 3.60
CA GLN A 64 -21.55 15.21 3.73
C GLN A 64 -21.67 14.47 5.07
N LYS A 65 -20.86 14.89 6.06
CA LYS A 65 -20.87 14.34 7.41
C LYS A 65 -22.27 14.42 8.02
N GLY A 66 -22.71 13.30 8.61
CA GLY A 66 -24.04 13.16 9.21
C GLY A 66 -25.04 12.43 8.32
N GLU A 67 -24.84 12.33 7.01
CA GLU A 67 -25.63 11.48 6.12
C GLU A 67 -25.14 10.02 6.18
N ASN A 68 -23.81 9.83 6.16
CA ASN A 68 -23.17 8.52 6.18
C ASN A 68 -21.93 8.57 7.09
N LYS A 69 -21.57 7.44 7.69
CA LYS A 69 -20.31 7.33 8.41
C LYS A 69 -19.13 7.39 7.44
N VAL A 70 -18.11 8.19 7.77
CA VAL A 70 -16.88 8.31 6.98
C VAL A 70 -15.74 7.61 7.69
N TYR A 71 -15.22 6.57 7.04
CA TYR A 71 -14.10 5.77 7.52
C TYR A 71 -12.80 6.21 6.86
N ALA A 72 -11.76 6.41 7.68
CA ALA A 72 -10.37 6.50 7.21
C ALA A 72 -9.69 5.14 7.35
N ILE A 73 -9.26 4.54 6.26
CA ILE A 73 -8.34 3.38 6.30
C ILE A 73 -6.93 3.91 6.16
N VAL A 74 -6.09 3.69 7.17
CA VAL A 74 -4.74 4.28 7.23
C VAL A 74 -3.67 3.21 7.03
N ALA A 75 -2.76 3.44 6.08
CA ALA A 75 -1.64 2.55 5.82
C ALA A 75 -0.64 2.54 6.98
N PRO A 76 -0.08 1.37 7.38
CA PRO A 76 0.81 1.29 8.54
C PRO A 76 2.13 2.06 8.36
N SER A 77 2.53 2.38 7.13
CA SER A 77 3.68 3.26 6.84
C SER A 77 3.53 4.68 7.41
N ILE A 78 2.34 5.09 7.84
CA ILE A 78 2.11 6.38 8.54
C ILE A 78 2.98 6.51 9.80
N ALA A 79 3.32 5.39 10.45
CA ALA A 79 4.16 5.38 11.64
C ALA A 79 5.57 5.97 11.41
N ALA A 80 6.02 6.00 10.15
CA ALA A 80 7.32 6.55 9.75
C ALA A 80 7.22 7.96 9.14
N GLN A 81 6.05 8.62 9.14
CA GLN A 81 5.86 9.86 8.38
C GLN A 81 5.91 11.12 9.26
N PHE A 82 5.02 11.28 10.17
CA PHE A 82 4.87 12.50 10.99
C PHE A 82 5.83 12.48 12.19
N SER A 83 7.14 12.42 11.96
CA SER A 83 8.16 12.16 12.99
C SER A 83 8.28 13.26 14.08
N TYR A 84 7.64 14.41 13.87
CA TYR A 84 7.65 15.54 14.81
C TYR A 84 6.52 15.47 15.87
N VAL A 85 5.62 14.49 15.77
CA VAL A 85 4.52 14.26 16.72
C VAL A 85 4.33 12.76 16.98
N LYS A 86 3.52 12.43 17.99
CA LYS A 86 3.12 11.04 18.26
C LYS A 86 2.09 10.57 17.22
N LEU A 87 2.16 9.31 16.81
CA LEU A 87 1.18 8.72 15.87
C LEU A 87 -0.26 8.95 16.34
N GLY A 88 -0.55 8.80 17.63
CA GLY A 88 -1.90 9.04 18.16
C GLY A 88 -2.41 10.47 17.99
N GLN A 89 -1.53 11.47 17.88
CA GLN A 89 -1.91 12.86 17.56
C GLN A 89 -2.28 12.98 16.08
N VAL A 90 -1.58 12.28 15.19
CA VAL A 90 -1.94 12.19 13.76
C VAL A 90 -3.34 11.56 13.62
N ILE A 91 -3.59 10.46 14.33
CA ILE A 91 -4.90 9.78 14.32
C ILE A 91 -6.02 10.69 14.85
N PHE A 92 -5.75 11.43 15.92
CA PHE A 92 -6.72 12.41 16.44
C PHE A 92 -6.96 13.54 15.43
N GLY A 93 -5.92 13.98 14.72
CA GLY A 93 -6.02 14.95 13.63
C GLY A 93 -6.94 14.47 12.50
N ILE A 94 -6.84 13.20 12.09
CA ILE A 94 -7.75 12.59 11.11
C ILE A 94 -9.21 12.70 11.58
N LYS A 95 -9.50 12.37 12.85
CA LYS A 95 -10.84 12.54 13.42
C LYS A 95 -11.30 14.00 13.42
N LYS A 96 -10.38 14.94 13.68
CA LYS A 96 -10.69 16.40 13.64
C LYS A 96 -11.00 16.89 12.22
N LEU A 97 -10.48 16.26 11.17
CA LEU A 97 -10.87 16.54 9.79
C LEU A 97 -12.31 16.14 9.46
N GLY A 98 -12.94 15.32 10.31
CA GLY A 98 -14.34 14.93 10.15
C GLY A 98 -14.57 13.45 9.88
N PHE A 99 -13.52 12.61 9.92
CA PHE A 99 -13.69 11.17 9.88
C PHE A 99 -14.33 10.65 11.18
N ASP A 100 -15.33 9.78 11.05
CA ASP A 100 -16.04 9.19 12.18
C ASP A 100 -15.25 8.04 12.80
N VAL A 101 -14.61 7.23 11.94
CA VAL A 101 -13.85 6.03 12.34
C VAL A 101 -12.49 6.02 11.62
N VAL A 102 -11.45 5.64 12.35
CA VAL A 102 -10.11 5.39 11.79
C VAL A 102 -9.76 3.93 11.99
N VAL A 103 -9.40 3.25 10.91
CA VAL A 103 -9.09 1.81 10.88
C VAL A 103 -7.70 1.60 10.27
N GLU A 104 -6.96 0.64 10.77
CA GLU A 104 -5.68 0.26 10.19
C GLU A 104 -5.88 -0.58 8.91
N ALA A 105 -5.23 -0.20 7.81
CA ALA A 105 -5.11 -1.08 6.64
C ALA A 105 -4.37 -2.39 6.99
N ALA A 106 -3.64 -2.39 8.07
CA ALA A 106 -2.97 -3.54 8.65
C ALA A 106 -3.94 -4.67 9.03
N LEU A 107 -5.17 -4.34 9.46
CA LEU A 107 -6.21 -5.35 9.71
C LEU A 107 -6.60 -6.07 8.40
N GLY A 108 -6.71 -5.31 7.29
CA GLY A 108 -6.89 -5.90 5.97
C GLY A 108 -5.70 -6.73 5.53
N ALA A 109 -4.48 -6.39 5.98
CA ALA A 109 -3.28 -7.20 5.72
C ALA A 109 -3.29 -8.52 6.50
N ASP A 110 -3.80 -8.54 7.73
CA ASP A 110 -4.04 -9.77 8.49
C ASP A 110 -5.03 -10.69 7.75
N MET A 111 -6.15 -10.14 7.27
CA MET A 111 -7.14 -10.88 6.48
C MET A 111 -6.54 -11.45 5.19
N VAL A 112 -5.72 -10.67 4.50
CA VAL A 112 -5.06 -11.11 3.26
C VAL A 112 -4.03 -12.19 3.55
N ALA A 113 -3.19 -12.03 4.57
CA ALA A 113 -2.18 -13.04 4.92
C ALA A 113 -2.80 -14.38 5.30
N ASP A 114 -3.91 -14.35 6.06
CA ASP A 114 -4.69 -15.54 6.42
C ASP A 114 -5.23 -16.27 5.19
N SER A 115 -5.84 -15.53 4.28
CA SER A 115 -6.40 -16.09 3.03
C SER A 115 -5.30 -16.51 2.04
N GLU A 116 -4.20 -15.75 1.88
CA GLU A 116 -3.08 -16.12 1.01
C GLU A 116 -2.38 -17.39 1.48
N ALA A 117 -2.30 -17.64 2.78
CA ALA A 117 -1.73 -18.89 3.31
C ALA A 117 -2.53 -20.13 2.85
N LEU A 118 -3.85 -20.04 2.83
CA LEU A 118 -4.72 -21.12 2.35
C LEU A 118 -4.63 -21.26 0.82
N GLU A 119 -4.70 -20.15 0.10
CA GLU A 119 -4.58 -20.14 -1.37
C GLU A 119 -3.22 -20.70 -1.82
N PHE A 120 -2.15 -20.38 -1.11
CA PHE A 120 -0.81 -20.86 -1.40
C PHE A 120 -0.71 -22.38 -1.24
N LYS A 121 -1.31 -22.94 -0.20
CA LYS A 121 -1.38 -24.40 -0.01
C LYS A 121 -2.05 -25.11 -1.18
N GLU A 122 -3.10 -24.51 -1.74
CA GLU A 122 -3.84 -25.10 -2.88
C GLU A 122 -3.05 -25.00 -4.20
N LYS A 123 -2.41 -23.85 -4.46
CA LYS A 123 -1.78 -23.56 -5.75
C LYS A 123 -0.32 -24.00 -5.87
N GLY A 124 0.38 -24.16 -4.75
CA GLY A 124 1.80 -24.54 -4.69
C GLY A 124 2.79 -23.47 -5.19
N MET A 125 2.33 -22.48 -5.94
CA MET A 125 3.11 -21.30 -6.38
C MET A 125 2.22 -20.08 -6.42
N LEU A 126 2.66 -18.99 -5.77
CA LEU A 126 1.89 -17.75 -5.68
C LEU A 126 2.77 -16.51 -5.82
N THR A 127 2.23 -15.45 -6.40
CA THR A 127 2.77 -14.09 -6.28
C THR A 127 1.80 -13.22 -5.48
N SER A 128 2.33 -12.30 -4.69
CA SER A 128 1.50 -11.37 -3.91
C SER A 128 0.61 -10.49 -4.79
N SER A 129 -0.56 -10.09 -4.28
CA SER A 129 -1.50 -9.17 -4.94
C SER A 129 -1.59 -7.79 -4.27
N CYS A 130 -0.94 -7.60 -3.12
CA CYS A 130 -1.07 -6.39 -2.29
C CYS A 130 -0.56 -5.10 -2.95
N CYS A 131 0.40 -5.19 -3.90
CA CYS A 131 0.95 -4.05 -4.62
C CYS A 131 0.33 -3.92 -6.03
N PRO A 132 -0.56 -2.94 -6.29
CA PRO A 132 -1.23 -2.81 -7.60
C PRO A 132 -0.26 -2.56 -8.75
N ALA A 133 0.85 -1.85 -8.49
CA ALA A 133 1.89 -1.63 -9.49
C ALA A 133 2.62 -2.93 -9.87
N PHE A 134 2.87 -3.81 -8.91
CA PHE A 134 3.46 -5.13 -9.17
C PHE A 134 2.50 -6.03 -9.95
N VAL A 135 1.23 -6.07 -9.55
CA VAL A 135 0.19 -6.81 -10.28
C VAL A 135 0.08 -6.32 -11.73
N LYS A 136 0.04 -5.01 -11.97
CA LYS A 136 0.02 -4.45 -13.33
C LYS A 136 1.32 -4.77 -14.09
N PHE A 137 2.45 -4.78 -13.40
CA PHE A 137 3.73 -5.17 -14.01
C PHE A 137 3.73 -6.62 -14.49
N ILE A 138 3.18 -7.56 -13.70
CA ILE A 138 3.01 -8.96 -14.13
C ILE A 138 2.09 -9.04 -15.34
N LYS A 139 0.90 -8.44 -15.26
CA LYS A 139 -0.09 -8.48 -16.35
C LYS A 139 0.47 -7.95 -17.67
N ASN A 140 1.27 -6.89 -17.62
CA ASN A 140 1.83 -6.27 -18.82
C ASN A 140 3.04 -7.03 -19.42
N ASN A 141 3.82 -7.76 -18.61
CA ASN A 141 5.12 -8.26 -19.05
C ASN A 141 5.29 -9.79 -18.93
N TYR A 142 4.45 -10.45 -18.13
CA TYR A 142 4.56 -11.87 -17.81
C TYR A 142 3.22 -12.60 -17.88
N PRO A 143 2.60 -12.75 -19.07
CA PRO A 143 1.26 -13.35 -19.20
C PRO A 143 1.14 -14.75 -18.60
N THR A 144 2.24 -15.55 -18.65
CA THR A 144 2.30 -16.89 -18.07
C THR A 144 2.34 -16.93 -16.55
N MET A 145 2.48 -15.76 -15.89
CA MET A 145 2.48 -15.64 -14.44
C MET A 145 1.17 -15.07 -13.89
N VAL A 146 0.22 -14.72 -14.75
CA VAL A 146 -1.04 -14.07 -14.33
C VAL A 146 -1.87 -14.96 -13.42
N ASP A 147 -1.96 -16.26 -13.71
CA ASP A 147 -2.69 -17.26 -12.89
C ASP A 147 -1.99 -17.55 -11.56
N LYS A 148 -0.73 -17.11 -11.40
CA LYS A 148 0.02 -17.21 -10.14
C LYS A 148 -0.19 -16.01 -9.23
N ILE A 149 -0.84 -14.94 -9.70
CA ILE A 149 -1.19 -13.82 -8.84
C ILE A 149 -2.23 -14.29 -7.83
N SER A 150 -2.03 -13.95 -6.55
CA SER A 150 -3.04 -14.19 -5.51
C SER A 150 -4.38 -13.58 -5.93
N HIS A 151 -5.46 -14.32 -5.72
CA HIS A 151 -6.82 -13.87 -6.02
C HIS A 151 -7.35 -12.85 -5.00
N ASN A 152 -6.63 -12.68 -3.90
CA ASN A 152 -7.02 -11.78 -2.84
C ASN A 152 -7.01 -10.32 -3.32
N LEU A 153 -7.97 -9.56 -2.85
CA LEU A 153 -7.93 -8.11 -2.92
C LEU A 153 -6.73 -7.59 -2.10
N SER A 154 -6.26 -6.39 -2.41
CA SER A 154 -5.22 -5.78 -1.58
C SER A 154 -5.74 -5.49 -0.16
N PRO A 155 -4.84 -5.33 0.85
CA PRO A 155 -5.24 -4.97 2.21
C PRO A 155 -6.20 -3.79 2.30
N MET A 156 -5.98 -2.74 1.49
CA MET A 156 -6.90 -1.60 1.39
C MET A 156 -8.30 -2.05 0.96
N ALA A 157 -8.40 -2.80 -0.13
CA ALA A 157 -9.68 -3.19 -0.70
C ALA A 157 -10.39 -4.27 0.15
N THR A 158 -9.63 -5.15 0.80
CA THR A 158 -10.16 -6.18 1.71
C THR A 158 -10.85 -5.56 2.92
N ILE A 159 -10.19 -4.65 3.64
CA ILE A 159 -10.81 -4.00 4.80
C ILE A 159 -11.93 -3.04 4.38
N ALA A 160 -11.82 -2.38 3.23
CA ALA A 160 -12.88 -1.54 2.70
C ALA A 160 -14.14 -2.35 2.36
N LYS A 161 -13.96 -3.53 1.73
CA LYS A 161 -15.05 -4.46 1.47
C LYS A 161 -15.72 -4.89 2.78
N PHE A 162 -14.94 -5.28 3.78
CA PHE A 162 -15.45 -5.67 5.10
C PHE A 162 -16.28 -4.53 5.74
N ILE A 163 -15.81 -3.27 5.67
CA ILE A 163 -16.56 -2.11 6.18
C ILE A 163 -17.90 -1.97 5.44
N LYS A 164 -17.91 -2.04 4.11
CA LYS A 164 -19.13 -1.92 3.31
C LYS A 164 -20.12 -3.09 3.54
N GLU A 165 -19.64 -4.26 3.89
CA GLU A 165 -20.48 -5.40 4.28
C GLU A 165 -21.16 -5.19 5.64
N GLN A 166 -20.57 -4.39 6.55
CA GLN A 166 -21.17 -4.03 7.84
C GLN A 166 -22.07 -2.79 7.74
N ASP A 167 -21.73 -1.85 6.85
CA ASP A 167 -22.46 -0.61 6.60
C ASP A 167 -22.35 -0.25 5.11
N GLU A 168 -23.34 -0.59 4.33
CA GLU A 168 -23.35 -0.37 2.87
C GLU A 168 -23.29 1.11 2.48
N ASN A 169 -23.75 2.00 3.36
CA ASN A 169 -23.75 3.44 3.16
C ASN A 169 -22.45 4.12 3.61
N ALA A 170 -21.57 3.38 4.30
CA ALA A 170 -20.29 3.92 4.75
C ALA A 170 -19.51 4.55 3.59
N LYS A 171 -18.86 5.69 3.83
CA LYS A 171 -17.89 6.29 2.93
C LYS A 171 -16.48 5.91 3.38
N VAL A 172 -15.68 5.39 2.47
CA VAL A 172 -14.37 4.83 2.77
C VAL A 172 -13.29 5.60 2.02
N ILE A 173 -12.41 6.26 2.77
CA ILE A 173 -11.25 6.98 2.23
C ILE A 173 -9.98 6.26 2.69
N PHE A 174 -9.15 5.83 1.75
CA PHE A 174 -7.83 5.31 2.06
C PHE A 174 -6.80 6.44 2.16
N ILE A 175 -5.97 6.40 3.19
CA ILE A 175 -4.86 7.34 3.45
C ILE A 175 -3.56 6.55 3.48
N GLY A 176 -2.67 6.82 2.52
CA GLY A 176 -1.43 6.03 2.43
C GLY A 176 -0.37 6.60 1.51
N PRO A 177 0.77 5.92 1.34
CA PRO A 177 1.94 6.44 0.62
C PRO A 177 1.87 6.24 -0.89
N CYS A 178 0.78 5.70 -1.45
CA CYS A 178 0.85 4.97 -2.71
C CYS A 178 0.01 5.59 -3.83
N THR A 179 0.66 6.06 -4.88
CA THR A 179 -0.01 6.57 -6.10
C THR A 179 -0.69 5.45 -6.90
N ALA A 180 -0.16 4.19 -6.85
CA ALA A 180 -0.80 3.07 -7.52
C ALA A 180 -2.17 2.69 -6.89
N LYS A 181 -2.39 2.99 -5.62
CA LYS A 181 -3.70 2.87 -4.96
C LYS A 181 -4.74 3.80 -5.56
N LYS A 182 -4.31 4.97 -6.08
CA LYS A 182 -5.17 5.90 -6.84
C LYS A 182 -5.60 5.35 -8.21
N MET A 183 -4.89 4.37 -8.75
CA MET A 183 -5.32 3.61 -9.91
C MET A 183 -6.24 2.45 -9.47
N GLU A 184 -5.86 1.73 -8.42
CA GLU A 184 -6.56 0.54 -7.95
C GLU A 184 -8.02 0.82 -7.55
N PHE A 185 -8.29 1.93 -6.83
CA PHE A 185 -9.65 2.22 -6.41
C PHE A 185 -10.60 2.55 -7.57
N LYS A 186 -10.09 2.73 -8.79
CA LYS A 186 -10.89 2.83 -10.03
C LYS A 186 -11.11 1.50 -10.73
N ASP A 187 -10.43 0.43 -10.28
CA ASP A 187 -10.68 -0.92 -10.80
C ASP A 187 -12.12 -1.33 -10.47
N PRO A 188 -12.91 -1.86 -11.44
CA PRO A 188 -14.29 -2.29 -11.20
C PRO A 188 -14.46 -3.27 -10.02
N LYS A 189 -13.41 -4.03 -9.69
CA LYS A 189 -13.41 -4.96 -8.54
C LYS A 189 -13.25 -4.27 -7.19
N VAL A 190 -12.75 -3.04 -7.16
CA VAL A 190 -12.41 -2.28 -5.94
C VAL A 190 -13.31 -1.06 -5.77
N ALA A 191 -13.71 -0.43 -6.87
CA ALA A 191 -14.53 0.78 -6.89
C ALA A 191 -15.83 0.71 -6.04
N PRO A 192 -16.50 -0.45 -5.87
CA PRO A 192 -17.65 -0.53 -4.97
C PRO A 192 -17.32 -0.33 -3.50
N TYR A 193 -16.07 -0.52 -3.09
CA TYR A 193 -15.68 -0.54 -1.68
C TYR A 193 -14.91 0.68 -1.24
N VAL A 194 -14.14 1.32 -2.13
CA VAL A 194 -13.27 2.46 -1.81
C VAL A 194 -13.76 3.70 -2.54
N ASP A 195 -14.22 4.70 -1.81
CA ASP A 195 -14.80 5.92 -2.38
C ASP A 195 -13.70 6.92 -2.80
N CYS A 196 -12.56 6.96 -2.09
CA CYS A 196 -11.47 7.88 -2.37
C CYS A 196 -10.12 7.36 -1.85
N VAL A 197 -9.04 7.83 -2.47
CA VAL A 197 -7.65 7.57 -2.03
C VAL A 197 -6.88 8.86 -1.99
N ILE A 198 -6.29 9.19 -0.82
CA ILE A 198 -5.37 10.32 -0.66
C ILE A 198 -4.00 9.86 -0.16
N THR A 199 -2.97 10.65 -0.47
CA THR A 199 -1.60 10.41 -0.02
C THR A 199 -1.34 11.03 1.35
N PHE A 200 -0.20 10.71 1.97
CA PHE A 200 0.22 11.40 3.20
C PHE A 200 0.54 12.88 2.95
N GLU A 201 1.02 13.23 1.76
CA GLU A 201 1.21 14.63 1.36
C GLU A 201 -0.15 15.37 1.29
N GLU A 202 -1.17 14.74 0.71
CA GLU A 202 -2.54 15.29 0.68
C GLU A 202 -3.15 15.37 2.08
N LEU A 203 -2.87 14.40 2.96
CA LEU A 203 -3.31 14.47 4.36
C LEU A 203 -2.67 15.65 5.09
N GLN A 204 -1.36 15.89 4.90
CA GLN A 204 -0.68 17.06 5.47
C GLN A 204 -1.33 18.37 4.96
N ALA A 205 -1.59 18.44 3.65
CA ALA A 205 -2.25 19.61 3.08
C ALA A 205 -3.67 19.86 3.66
N LEU A 206 -4.42 18.78 3.98
CA LEU A 206 -5.70 18.88 4.67
C LEU A 206 -5.55 19.43 6.10
N TYR A 207 -4.53 18.99 6.85
CA TYR A 207 -4.25 19.53 8.18
C TYR A 207 -3.93 21.02 8.11
N ASP A 208 -3.06 21.41 7.17
CA ASP A 208 -2.65 22.80 7.02
C ASP A 208 -3.84 23.68 6.62
N ALA A 209 -4.67 23.24 5.66
CA ALA A 209 -5.86 23.95 5.21
C ALA A 209 -6.93 24.10 6.30
N ALA A 210 -7.04 23.10 7.19
CA ALA A 210 -7.98 23.13 8.33
C ALA A 210 -7.41 23.85 9.56
N GLY A 211 -6.18 24.34 9.54
CA GLY A 211 -5.51 24.97 10.67
C GLY A 211 -5.23 24.01 11.82
N ILE A 212 -5.14 22.71 11.56
CA ILE A 212 -4.93 21.67 12.58
C ILE A 212 -3.43 21.56 12.90
N ARG A 213 -3.06 21.96 14.11
CA ARG A 213 -1.71 21.81 14.63
C ARG A 213 -1.60 20.49 15.40
N LEU A 214 -1.02 19.46 14.78
CA LEU A 214 -0.95 18.11 15.35
C LEU A 214 -0.28 18.07 16.72
N ALA A 215 0.73 18.91 16.97
CA ALA A 215 1.44 18.97 18.23
C ALA A 215 0.56 19.35 19.43
N ASP A 216 -0.52 20.07 19.17
CA ASP A 216 -1.45 20.57 20.22
C ASP A 216 -2.59 19.57 20.49
N LEU A 217 -2.65 18.45 19.76
CA LEU A 217 -3.74 17.49 19.86
C LEU A 217 -3.49 16.41 20.91
N GLU A 218 -4.58 15.87 21.41
CA GLU A 218 -4.60 14.69 22.25
C GLU A 218 -4.12 13.44 21.49
N VAL A 219 -3.72 12.41 22.23
CA VAL A 219 -3.29 11.12 21.67
C VAL A 219 -4.50 10.20 21.56
N SER A 220 -4.89 9.83 20.35
CA SER A 220 -5.90 8.80 20.08
C SER A 220 -5.25 7.45 19.86
N LYS A 221 -5.80 6.39 20.45
CA LYS A 221 -5.33 5.03 20.22
C LYS A 221 -5.84 4.52 18.88
N LEU A 222 -4.97 3.83 18.13
CA LEU A 222 -5.29 3.04 16.94
C LEU A 222 -4.63 1.68 17.12
N ASP A 223 -5.42 0.60 17.21
CA ASP A 223 -4.92 -0.73 17.57
C ASP A 223 -5.93 -1.81 17.15
N ASN A 224 -6.13 -1.93 15.84
CA ASN A 224 -7.08 -2.87 15.24
C ASN A 224 -6.40 -4.10 14.64
N ALA A 225 -5.07 -4.08 14.45
CA ALA A 225 -4.34 -5.08 13.69
C ALA A 225 -3.26 -5.78 14.51
N SER A 226 -2.75 -6.89 13.99
CA SER A 226 -1.65 -7.62 14.59
C SER A 226 -0.29 -6.96 14.30
N TYR A 227 0.74 -7.47 14.99
CA TYR A 227 2.14 -7.19 14.63
C TYR A 227 2.39 -7.44 13.14
N PHE A 228 1.94 -8.58 12.63
CA PHE A 228 2.19 -9.01 11.24
C PHE A 228 1.48 -8.13 10.21
N GLY A 229 0.25 -7.72 10.47
CA GLY A 229 -0.46 -6.76 9.63
C GLY A 229 0.24 -5.42 9.55
N ARG A 230 0.77 -4.91 10.65
CA ARG A 230 1.48 -3.62 10.69
C ARG A 230 2.81 -3.64 9.93
N ILE A 231 3.59 -4.71 10.03
CA ILE A 231 4.87 -4.82 9.32
C ILE A 231 4.73 -5.11 7.83
N PHE A 232 3.53 -5.41 7.33
CA PHE A 232 3.24 -5.63 5.92
C PHE A 232 3.67 -4.47 5.02
N ALA A 233 3.80 -3.27 5.58
CA ALA A 233 4.23 -2.07 4.84
C ALA A 233 5.70 -2.07 4.42
N ARG A 234 6.55 -2.90 5.01
CA ARG A 234 7.96 -3.03 4.63
C ARG A 234 8.20 -4.26 3.75
N SER A 235 9.25 -4.23 2.93
CA SER A 235 9.71 -5.42 2.19
C SER A 235 10.01 -6.57 3.15
N GLY A 236 9.53 -7.77 2.84
CA GLY A 236 9.60 -8.97 3.67
C GLY A 236 8.47 -9.11 4.67
N GLY A 237 7.72 -8.03 4.96
CA GLY A 237 6.65 -8.06 5.94
C GLY A 237 5.46 -8.93 5.53
N LEU A 238 5.12 -8.95 4.25
CA LEU A 238 4.12 -9.85 3.71
C LEU A 238 4.54 -11.31 3.85
N THR A 239 5.78 -11.62 3.49
CA THR A 239 6.35 -12.96 3.65
C THR A 239 6.31 -13.42 5.11
N ASP A 240 6.68 -12.54 6.05
CA ASP A 240 6.62 -12.86 7.47
C ASP A 240 5.18 -13.13 7.93
N ALA A 241 4.20 -12.36 7.44
CA ALA A 241 2.79 -12.54 7.74
C ALA A 241 2.23 -13.86 7.18
N VAL A 242 2.54 -14.21 5.91
CA VAL A 242 2.11 -15.48 5.31
C VAL A 242 2.74 -16.68 6.03
N LYS A 243 4.02 -16.59 6.42
CA LYS A 243 4.67 -17.63 7.25
C LYS A 243 3.94 -17.82 8.58
N GLN A 244 3.57 -16.72 9.23
CA GLN A 244 2.83 -16.78 10.50
C GLN A 244 1.44 -17.38 10.30
N ALA A 245 0.70 -16.97 9.26
CA ALA A 245 -0.61 -17.52 8.95
C ALA A 245 -0.54 -19.04 8.67
N LEU A 246 0.43 -19.51 7.90
CA LEU A 246 0.67 -20.94 7.67
C LEU A 246 0.89 -21.69 9.00
N LYS A 247 1.67 -21.12 9.92
CA LYS A 247 1.91 -21.68 11.24
C LYS A 247 0.62 -21.73 12.07
N GLU A 248 -0.17 -20.68 12.06
CA GLU A 248 -1.45 -20.60 12.80
C GLU A 248 -2.49 -21.57 12.25
N HIS A 249 -2.47 -21.87 10.95
CA HIS A 249 -3.27 -22.91 10.31
C HIS A 249 -2.69 -24.34 10.47
N ASN A 250 -1.58 -24.51 11.20
CA ASN A 250 -0.89 -25.80 11.38
C ASN A 250 -0.54 -26.48 10.04
N VAL A 251 -0.17 -25.71 9.03
CA VAL A 251 0.27 -26.23 7.73
C VAL A 251 1.71 -26.74 7.87
N THR A 252 1.88 -28.07 7.90
CA THR A 252 3.19 -28.75 8.07
C THR A 252 3.62 -29.54 6.84
N ASP A 253 2.69 -29.77 5.94
CA ASP A 253 2.85 -30.57 4.72
C ASP A 253 3.36 -29.78 3.50
N PHE A 254 3.64 -28.49 3.72
CA PHE A 254 4.04 -27.60 2.64
C PHE A 254 5.09 -26.58 3.10
N GLU A 255 6.19 -26.48 2.34
CA GLU A 255 7.28 -25.56 2.66
C GLU A 255 7.18 -24.27 1.81
N LEU A 256 7.09 -23.13 2.48
CA LEU A 256 7.18 -21.82 1.87
C LEU A 256 8.64 -21.49 1.55
N LYS A 257 8.97 -21.34 0.27
CA LYS A 257 10.27 -20.89 -0.26
C LYS A 257 10.10 -19.51 -0.89
N PRO A 258 10.18 -18.43 -0.11
CA PRO A 258 9.89 -17.09 -0.61
C PRO A 258 11.11 -16.47 -1.30
N VAL A 259 10.83 -15.59 -2.27
CA VAL A 259 11.74 -14.55 -2.73
C VAL A 259 11.09 -13.20 -2.50
N ILE A 260 11.82 -12.32 -1.83
CA ILE A 260 11.40 -10.94 -1.54
C ILE A 260 12.00 -10.03 -2.61
N CYS A 261 11.15 -9.38 -3.41
CA CYS A 261 11.56 -8.48 -4.48
C CYS A 261 11.37 -7.02 -4.06
N ASN A 262 12.49 -6.35 -3.84
CA ASN A 262 12.56 -4.98 -3.37
C ASN A 262 12.76 -4.01 -4.54
N GLY A 263 11.65 -3.55 -5.12
CA GLY A 263 11.64 -2.73 -6.32
C GLY A 263 11.48 -3.51 -7.64
N ILE A 264 11.10 -2.80 -8.70
CA ILE A 264 10.76 -3.41 -10.01
C ILE A 264 11.92 -4.16 -10.66
N ASP A 265 13.16 -3.78 -10.42
CA ASP A 265 14.30 -4.46 -11.04
C ASP A 265 14.45 -5.88 -10.48
N GLU A 266 14.30 -6.09 -9.17
CA GLU A 266 14.30 -7.43 -8.56
C GLU A 266 13.05 -8.22 -8.95
N CYS A 267 11.87 -7.56 -8.99
CA CYS A 267 10.65 -8.19 -9.50
C CYS A 267 10.85 -8.74 -10.91
N ARG A 268 11.49 -7.96 -11.81
CA ARG A 268 11.78 -8.35 -13.18
C ARG A 268 12.64 -9.61 -13.26
N ILE A 269 13.72 -9.64 -12.49
CA ILE A 269 14.68 -10.77 -12.50
C ILE A 269 13.98 -12.05 -12.04
N ASN A 270 13.25 -11.97 -10.92
CA ASN A 270 12.65 -13.14 -10.32
C ASN A 270 11.40 -13.61 -11.09
N LEU A 271 10.57 -12.72 -11.61
CA LEU A 271 9.47 -13.09 -12.50
C LEU A 271 9.98 -13.76 -13.79
N LEU A 272 11.11 -13.29 -14.36
CA LEU A 272 11.69 -13.90 -15.54
C LEU A 272 12.18 -15.33 -15.26
N LYS A 273 12.82 -15.57 -14.11
CA LYS A 273 13.22 -16.92 -13.69
C LYS A 273 12.01 -17.82 -13.50
N ALA A 274 11.01 -17.35 -12.77
CA ALA A 274 9.79 -18.11 -12.49
C ALA A 274 9.01 -18.45 -13.78
N SER A 275 8.86 -17.48 -14.70
CA SER A 275 8.17 -17.69 -15.98
C SER A 275 8.83 -18.71 -16.89
N LYS A 276 10.12 -19.02 -16.66
CA LYS A 276 10.89 -20.02 -17.40
C LYS A 276 11.05 -21.35 -16.64
N GLY A 277 10.43 -21.48 -15.44
CA GLY A 277 10.60 -22.66 -14.59
C GLY A 277 12.01 -22.82 -14.01
N LEU A 278 12.77 -21.73 -13.89
CA LEU A 278 14.17 -21.72 -13.41
C LEU A 278 14.26 -21.20 -11.95
N SER A 279 13.14 -21.18 -11.22
CA SER A 279 13.08 -20.73 -9.82
C SER A 279 13.10 -21.93 -8.88
N ASP A 280 13.79 -21.77 -7.75
CA ASP A 280 13.77 -22.67 -6.60
C ASP A 280 12.84 -22.19 -5.47
N TYR A 281 12.18 -21.04 -5.69
CA TYR A 281 11.17 -20.46 -4.80
C TYR A 281 9.76 -20.71 -5.35
N ASN A 282 8.79 -20.70 -4.44
CA ASN A 282 7.38 -20.92 -4.74
C ASN A 282 6.46 -19.77 -4.25
N PHE A 283 7.03 -18.72 -3.68
CA PHE A 283 6.31 -17.51 -3.30
C PHE A 283 7.12 -16.26 -3.70
N ILE A 284 6.48 -15.35 -4.42
CA ILE A 284 7.10 -14.07 -4.82
C ILE A 284 6.40 -12.93 -4.12
N GLU A 285 7.04 -12.35 -3.11
CA GLU A 285 6.65 -11.05 -2.58
C GLU A 285 7.18 -9.96 -3.50
N GLY A 286 6.29 -9.25 -4.20
CA GLY A 286 6.67 -8.20 -5.13
C GLY A 286 6.27 -6.80 -4.66
N MET A 287 7.25 -5.94 -4.41
CA MET A 287 7.05 -4.53 -4.09
C MET A 287 7.65 -3.65 -5.19
N ALA A 288 6.82 -2.75 -5.79
CA ALA A 288 7.31 -1.84 -6.83
C ALA A 288 8.23 -0.75 -6.27
N CYS A 289 8.04 -0.36 -5.03
CA CYS A 289 8.87 0.61 -4.32
C CYS A 289 10.00 -0.08 -3.55
N ILE A 290 11.16 0.56 -3.50
CA ILE A 290 12.28 0.11 -2.65
C ILE A 290 11.87 0.27 -1.19
N ASN A 291 12.17 -0.74 -0.36
CA ASN A 291 11.77 -0.86 1.04
C ASN A 291 10.25 -1.08 1.25
N GLY A 292 9.48 -1.39 0.21
CA GLY A 292 8.04 -1.59 0.29
C GLY A 292 7.25 -0.28 0.31
N CYS A 293 6.09 -0.28 0.97
CA CYS A 293 5.20 0.90 1.00
C CYS A 293 5.82 2.12 1.68
N ILE A 294 6.80 1.94 2.57
CA ILE A 294 7.54 3.05 3.19
C ILE A 294 8.39 3.85 2.21
N GLY A 295 8.66 3.31 1.02
CA GLY A 295 9.30 4.01 -0.09
C GLY A 295 8.30 4.54 -1.13
N GLY A 296 7.01 4.60 -0.81
CA GLY A 296 5.96 5.05 -1.73
C GLY A 296 6.07 6.53 -2.11
N ALA A 297 5.65 6.86 -3.33
CA ALA A 297 5.81 8.21 -3.89
C ALA A 297 5.00 9.31 -3.18
N GLY A 298 3.96 8.95 -2.43
CA GLY A 298 3.14 9.89 -1.63
C GLY A 298 3.53 9.94 -0.15
N CYS A 299 4.75 9.48 0.19
CA CYS A 299 5.34 9.65 1.52
C CYS A 299 5.86 11.08 1.70
N LEU A 300 5.70 11.64 2.90
CA LEU A 300 6.31 12.91 3.30
C LEU A 300 7.83 12.81 3.45
N THR A 301 8.30 11.64 3.88
CA THR A 301 9.71 11.40 4.17
C THR A 301 10.14 10.00 3.75
N HIS A 302 11.41 9.86 3.36
CA HIS A 302 12.05 8.59 2.96
C HIS A 302 13.34 8.38 3.77
N PHE A 303 13.22 8.37 5.09
CA PHE A 303 14.38 8.20 5.95
C PHE A 303 14.85 6.74 6.03
N PRO A 304 16.15 6.48 6.16
CA PRO A 304 16.68 5.12 6.36
C PRO A 304 16.06 4.40 7.58
N ARG A 305 15.67 5.16 8.62
CA ARG A 305 15.05 4.62 9.84
C ARG A 305 13.59 4.18 9.68
N SER A 306 12.94 4.49 8.56
CA SER A 306 11.50 4.23 8.37
C SER A 306 11.13 2.75 8.53
N ILE A 307 12.04 1.82 8.23
CA ILE A 307 11.86 0.38 8.50
C ILE A 307 11.74 0.14 10.00
N ALA A 308 12.69 0.68 10.78
CA ALA A 308 12.69 0.52 12.23
C ALA A 308 11.47 1.16 12.91
N ASP A 309 10.99 2.29 12.38
CA ASP A 309 9.78 2.97 12.87
C ASP A 309 8.53 2.09 12.64
N VAL A 310 8.42 1.43 11.49
CA VAL A 310 7.33 0.48 11.20
C VAL A 310 7.44 -0.78 12.05
N ASP A 311 8.64 -1.34 12.22
CA ASP A 311 8.86 -2.51 13.09
C ASP A 311 8.53 -2.18 14.56
N LYS A 312 8.87 -0.97 15.02
CA LYS A 312 8.50 -0.49 16.35
C LYS A 312 6.97 -0.40 16.49
N TYR A 313 6.30 0.20 15.50
CA TYR A 313 4.84 0.27 15.47
C TYR A 313 4.20 -1.13 15.46
N GLY A 314 4.79 -2.07 14.73
CA GLY A 314 4.37 -3.48 14.77
C GLY A 314 4.40 -4.03 16.19
N LYS A 315 5.52 -3.84 16.92
CA LYS A 315 5.69 -4.32 18.31
C LYS A 315 4.73 -3.67 19.32
N GLU A 316 4.16 -2.52 19.01
CA GLU A 316 3.17 -1.84 19.84
C GLU A 316 1.74 -2.43 19.66
N ALA A 317 1.53 -3.37 18.73
CA ALA A 317 0.26 -4.03 18.54
C ALA A 317 -0.13 -4.86 19.76
N HIS A 318 -1.40 -4.78 20.17
CA HIS A 318 -1.91 -5.62 21.24
C HIS A 318 -2.06 -7.08 20.78
N ALA A 319 -2.57 -7.29 19.56
CA ALA A 319 -2.63 -8.60 18.93
C ALA A 319 -1.23 -9.01 18.43
N GLN A 320 -0.70 -10.11 18.94
CA GLN A 320 0.62 -10.63 18.55
C GLN A 320 0.52 -11.67 17.43
N THR A 321 -0.68 -12.20 17.17
CA THR A 321 -0.96 -13.16 16.11
C THR A 321 -2.05 -12.63 15.17
N ILE A 322 -2.09 -13.18 13.96
CA ILE A 322 -3.10 -12.82 12.96
C ILE A 322 -4.49 -13.21 13.46
N GLN A 323 -4.64 -14.42 13.99
CA GLN A 323 -5.93 -14.89 14.50
C GLN A 323 -6.44 -14.07 15.68
N GLU A 324 -5.55 -13.56 16.55
CA GLU A 324 -5.97 -12.67 17.65
C GLU A 324 -6.59 -11.36 17.14
N SER A 325 -6.07 -10.79 16.04
CA SER A 325 -6.65 -9.59 15.44
C SER A 325 -7.98 -9.89 14.76
N LEU A 326 -8.07 -11.00 14.02
CA LEU A 326 -9.27 -11.40 13.29
C LEU A 326 -10.45 -11.76 14.21
N GLN A 327 -10.18 -12.38 15.37
CA GLN A 327 -11.22 -12.72 16.37
C GLN A 327 -11.76 -11.49 17.12
N LYS A 328 -11.01 -10.39 17.15
CA LYS A 328 -11.35 -9.17 17.91
C LYS A 328 -11.86 -8.04 17.02
N ILE A 329 -12.22 -8.31 15.76
CA ILE A 329 -12.69 -7.26 14.85
C ILE A 329 -13.92 -6.57 15.46
N LYS A 330 -13.73 -5.31 15.85
CA LYS A 330 -14.78 -4.36 16.23
C LYS A 330 -14.50 -3.05 15.49
N LEU A 331 -15.34 -2.68 14.54
CA LEU A 331 -15.25 -1.44 13.79
C LEU A 331 -16.33 -0.45 14.23
#